data_d207d87a0fc3f0b99a4601b12fec6fb1
#
_entry.id   d207d87a0fc3f0b99a4601b12fec6fb1
#
_cell.length_a   1.000
_cell.length_b   1.000
_cell.length_c   1.000
_cell.angle_alpha   90.00
_cell.angle_beta   90.00
_cell.angle_gamma   90.00
#
_symmetry.space_group_name_H-M   'P 1'
#
loop_
_entity.id
_entity.type
_entity.pdbx_description
1 polymer ?
#
loop_
_entity_poly.entity_id
_entity_poly.type
_entity_poly.pdbx_seq_one_letter_code
_entity_poly.pdbx_strand_id
1 'polypeptide(L)'
;MHPLRTAKLLLLLALSACGFQKSLPEESLNQLYSTPLSPPERPLRVFHLGHSLVNRNMPVMLEQLAGNGHDHRSQLGWGATLQSHWEPDVPINGFEQENAHPRYQDAHEAVRSGRFDAVVLTEMVEIREAIKYFDSPKYLRLWAREARTHRPDTRVYLYETWHQLDDAEGWLQRVDKDLGRYWEGELLAKGLAHGDTGGPVYVIPAGQVMARFVRRLEQAPGLPGLSSRSELFVRNPDGTQDNIHLNDLGNYIVALTHYAVLYQRNPVGLPFRLKRADGTDADSPDEATARVMQEVVWEVVTTYPKTGVAQRP
;
A
#
# COMPACT_ATOMS: atom_id res chain seq x y z
N MET A 1 -78.50 15.13 -7.31
CA MET A 1 -77.72 13.94 -7.65
C MET A 1 -76.35 14.38 -8.11
N HIS A 2 -75.35 14.30 -7.24
CA HIS A 2 -73.98 14.61 -7.54
C HIS A 2 -73.16 13.31 -7.61
N PRO A 3 -72.30 13.08 -8.61
CA PRO A 3 -71.46 11.90 -8.63
C PRO A 3 -70.15 12.16 -7.84
N LEU A 4 -69.87 11.26 -6.92
CA LEU A 4 -68.56 11.16 -6.23
C LEU A 4 -67.45 10.85 -7.22
N ARG A 5 -66.42 11.71 -7.28
CA ARG A 5 -65.15 11.43 -7.95
C ARG A 5 -64.23 10.70 -6.97
N THR A 6 -64.01 9.42 -7.22
CA THR A 6 -63.00 8.61 -6.55
C THR A 6 -61.60 8.99 -7.07
N ALA A 7 -60.81 9.67 -6.21
CA ALA A 7 -59.40 9.89 -6.46
C ALA A 7 -58.59 8.62 -6.19
N LYS A 8 -58.00 8.04 -7.23
CA LYS A 8 -57.01 6.96 -7.09
C LYS A 8 -55.70 7.56 -6.66
N LEU A 9 -55.29 7.29 -5.42
CA LEU A 9 -53.99 7.60 -4.89
C LEU A 9 -52.96 6.61 -5.47
N LEU A 10 -52.17 7.06 -6.44
CA LEU A 10 -50.97 6.29 -6.91
C LEU A 10 -49.89 6.39 -5.87
N LEU A 11 -49.68 5.30 -5.14
CA LEU A 11 -48.52 5.13 -4.24
C LEU A 11 -47.29 4.82 -5.10
N LEU A 12 -46.46 5.83 -5.36
CA LEU A 12 -45.12 5.65 -5.96
C LEU A 12 -44.22 5.01 -4.89
N LEU A 13 -44.04 3.70 -4.96
CA LEU A 13 -42.98 2.98 -4.28
C LEU A 13 -41.65 3.40 -4.91
N ALA A 14 -40.93 4.32 -4.26
CA ALA A 14 -39.53 4.55 -4.53
C ALA A 14 -38.74 3.32 -4.08
N LEU A 15 -38.49 2.41 -5.01
CA LEU A 15 -37.49 1.36 -4.84
C LEU A 15 -36.14 2.07 -4.73
N SER A 16 -35.64 2.27 -3.51
CA SER A 16 -34.24 2.56 -3.25
C SER A 16 -33.44 1.36 -3.77
N ALA A 17 -32.96 1.46 -5.00
CA ALA A 17 -31.95 0.56 -5.49
C ALA A 17 -30.69 0.79 -4.66
N CYS A 18 -30.52 0.05 -3.56
CA CYS A 18 -29.20 -0.23 -3.01
C CYS A 18 -28.41 -0.89 -4.16
N GLY A 19 -27.67 -0.10 -4.91
CA GLY A 19 -26.79 -0.61 -5.93
C GLY A 19 -25.74 -1.47 -5.24
N PHE A 20 -25.90 -2.78 -5.28
CA PHE A 20 -24.82 -3.70 -4.91
C PHE A 20 -23.61 -3.35 -5.75
N GLN A 21 -22.59 -2.79 -5.10
CA GLN A 21 -21.34 -2.47 -5.78
C GLN A 21 -20.78 -3.79 -6.33
N LYS A 22 -20.59 -3.85 -7.66
CA LYS A 22 -20.08 -5.05 -8.33
C LYS A 22 -18.75 -5.44 -7.68
N SER A 23 -18.56 -6.73 -7.40
CA SER A 23 -17.34 -7.29 -6.87
C SER A 23 -16.94 -8.53 -7.67
N LEU A 24 -15.64 -8.74 -7.88
CA LEU A 24 -15.16 -9.99 -8.47
C LEU A 24 -15.36 -11.14 -7.46
N PRO A 25 -15.87 -12.31 -7.90
CA PRO A 25 -15.77 -13.53 -7.12
C PRO A 25 -14.31 -13.85 -6.79
N GLU A 26 -14.07 -14.48 -5.65
CA GLU A 26 -12.72 -14.82 -5.16
C GLU A 26 -11.92 -15.62 -6.19
N GLU A 27 -12.54 -16.60 -6.84
CA GLU A 27 -11.91 -17.40 -7.90
C GLU A 27 -11.44 -16.52 -9.08
N SER A 28 -12.31 -15.61 -9.53
CA SER A 28 -11.99 -14.68 -10.60
C SER A 28 -10.89 -13.69 -10.21
N LEU A 29 -10.91 -13.24 -8.95
CA LEU A 29 -9.85 -12.39 -8.41
C LEU A 29 -8.50 -13.15 -8.41
N ASN A 30 -8.48 -14.37 -7.89
CA ASN A 30 -7.26 -15.18 -7.81
C ASN A 30 -6.72 -15.54 -9.19
N GLN A 31 -7.59 -15.75 -10.19
CA GLN A 31 -7.20 -16.01 -11.58
C GLN A 31 -6.36 -14.86 -12.18
N LEU A 32 -6.57 -13.61 -11.78
CA LEU A 32 -5.78 -12.48 -12.24
C LEU A 32 -4.29 -12.57 -11.84
N TYR A 33 -3.98 -13.33 -10.81
CA TYR A 33 -2.62 -13.49 -10.26
C TYR A 33 -2.00 -14.86 -10.55
N SER A 34 -2.67 -15.69 -11.36
CA SER A 34 -2.20 -17.04 -11.68
C SER A 34 -0.89 -17.09 -12.46
N THR A 35 -0.57 -16.02 -13.17
CA THR A 35 0.68 -15.89 -13.92
C THR A 35 1.58 -14.86 -13.24
N PRO A 36 2.76 -15.25 -12.75
CA PRO A 36 3.72 -14.31 -12.19
C PRO A 36 4.18 -13.27 -13.23
N LEU A 37 4.54 -12.09 -12.74
CA LEU A 37 5.22 -11.10 -13.56
C LEU A 37 6.66 -11.57 -13.90
N SER A 38 7.18 -11.12 -15.02
CA SER A 38 8.62 -11.24 -15.29
C SER A 38 9.41 -10.21 -14.48
N PRO A 39 10.57 -10.57 -13.90
CA PRO A 39 11.44 -9.58 -13.29
C PRO A 39 11.77 -8.44 -14.27
N PRO A 40 11.89 -7.20 -13.80
CA PRO A 40 12.26 -6.10 -14.68
C PRO A 40 13.69 -6.26 -15.19
N GLU A 41 13.89 -6.01 -16.51
CA GLU A 41 15.19 -6.11 -17.17
C GLU A 41 16.07 -4.89 -16.91
N ARG A 42 15.49 -3.79 -16.49
CA ARG A 42 16.18 -2.52 -16.21
C ARG A 42 15.71 -1.91 -14.90
N PRO A 43 16.46 -0.96 -14.34
CA PRO A 43 16.03 -0.19 -13.20
C PRO A 43 14.67 0.50 -13.44
N LEU A 44 13.84 0.56 -12.42
CA LEU A 44 12.48 1.07 -12.51
C LEU A 44 12.41 2.57 -12.18
N ARG A 45 11.49 3.26 -12.84
CA ARG A 45 10.94 4.54 -12.40
C ARG A 45 9.63 4.28 -11.69
N VAL A 46 9.56 4.66 -10.41
CA VAL A 46 8.42 4.36 -9.55
C VAL A 46 7.76 5.66 -9.08
N PHE A 47 6.45 5.74 -9.18
CA PHE A 47 5.66 6.81 -8.58
C PHE A 47 4.93 6.30 -7.35
N HIS A 48 5.17 6.94 -6.20
CA HIS A 48 4.50 6.63 -4.94
C HIS A 48 3.41 7.66 -4.66
N LEU A 49 2.18 7.19 -4.52
CA LEU A 49 1.02 8.00 -4.17
C LEU A 49 0.47 7.52 -2.83
N GLY A 50 0.35 8.42 -1.85
CA GLY A 50 -0.17 8.00 -0.56
C GLY A 50 0.00 9.02 0.57
N HIS A 51 0.42 8.53 1.70
CA HIS A 51 0.43 9.28 2.95
C HIS A 51 1.72 9.05 3.77
N SER A 52 1.72 9.49 5.02
CA SER A 52 2.90 9.46 5.90
C SER A 52 3.54 8.09 6.10
N LEU A 53 2.85 6.97 5.83
CA LEU A 53 3.46 5.63 5.92
C LEU A 53 4.30 5.26 4.68
N VAL A 54 4.20 6.02 3.59
CA VAL A 54 5.19 5.99 2.51
C VAL A 54 6.44 6.73 2.97
N ASN A 55 6.27 7.92 3.55
CA ASN A 55 7.27 8.90 3.99
C ASN A 55 8.37 9.16 2.94
N ARG A 56 9.44 9.87 3.33
CA ARG A 56 10.55 10.19 2.42
C ARG A 56 11.71 9.21 2.50
N ASN A 57 11.89 8.56 3.67
CA ASN A 57 13.03 7.67 3.91
C ASN A 57 12.86 6.32 3.20
N MET A 58 11.66 5.74 3.24
CA MET A 58 11.41 4.43 2.63
C MET A 58 11.74 4.39 1.13
N PRO A 59 11.26 5.33 0.27
CA PRO A 59 11.62 5.33 -1.15
C PRO A 59 13.12 5.56 -1.41
N VAL A 60 13.80 6.34 -0.57
CA VAL A 60 15.26 6.55 -0.68
C VAL A 60 16.04 5.30 -0.26
N MET A 61 15.57 4.58 0.77
CA MET A 61 16.12 3.28 1.13
C MET A 61 15.92 2.25 0.00
N LEU A 62 14.72 2.24 -0.61
CA LEU A 62 14.45 1.40 -1.78
C LEU A 62 15.40 1.72 -2.96
N GLU A 63 15.68 3.00 -3.23
CA GLU A 63 16.63 3.41 -4.27
C GLU A 63 18.03 2.85 -4.01
N GLN A 64 18.48 2.87 -2.75
CA GLN A 64 19.79 2.31 -2.36
C GLN A 64 19.82 0.78 -2.49
N LEU A 65 18.73 0.10 -2.12
CA LEU A 65 18.60 -1.36 -2.25
C LEU A 65 18.54 -1.80 -3.72
N ALA A 66 17.86 -1.05 -4.56
CA ALA A 66 17.70 -1.34 -5.98
C ALA A 66 18.95 -1.03 -6.80
N GLY A 67 19.81 -0.14 -6.31
CA GLY A 67 21.05 0.25 -6.95
C GLY A 67 20.88 1.27 -8.07
N ASN A 68 21.94 1.46 -8.83
CA ASN A 68 22.06 2.51 -9.84
C ASN A 68 20.93 2.45 -10.88
N GLY A 69 20.30 3.59 -11.11
CA GLY A 69 19.29 3.78 -12.15
C GLY A 69 17.85 3.65 -11.67
N HIS A 70 17.60 3.20 -10.43
CA HIS A 70 16.27 3.37 -9.83
C HIS A 70 15.97 4.85 -9.65
N ASP A 71 14.76 5.27 -10.01
CA ASP A 71 14.29 6.65 -9.81
C ASP A 71 12.88 6.61 -9.22
N HIS A 72 12.60 7.55 -8.33
CA HIS A 72 11.28 7.65 -7.75
C HIS A 72 10.79 9.09 -7.69
N ARG A 73 9.47 9.24 -7.71
CA ARG A 73 8.74 10.48 -7.42
C ARG A 73 7.57 10.14 -6.51
N SER A 74 7.05 11.15 -5.83
CA SER A 74 5.90 10.96 -4.93
C SER A 74 5.00 12.18 -4.86
N GLN A 75 3.75 11.92 -4.47
CA GLN A 75 2.83 12.90 -3.90
C GLN A 75 2.23 12.31 -2.64
N LEU A 76 2.40 13.00 -1.51
CA LEU A 76 2.02 12.52 -0.19
C LEU A 76 1.16 13.55 0.54
N GLY A 77 0.48 13.10 1.60
CA GLY A 77 -0.23 13.97 2.53
C GLY A 77 -0.50 13.23 3.85
N TRP A 78 -0.85 13.93 4.90
CA TRP A 78 -1.15 13.31 6.20
C TRP A 78 -2.50 12.60 6.17
N GLY A 79 -2.50 11.28 6.32
CA GLY A 79 -3.71 10.47 6.26
C GLY A 79 -4.47 10.58 4.93
N ALA A 80 -3.79 10.95 3.85
CA ALA A 80 -4.42 11.14 2.54
C ALA A 80 -5.02 9.84 2.01
N THR A 81 -6.19 9.98 1.38
CA THR A 81 -6.91 8.90 0.70
C THR A 81 -6.60 8.92 -0.80
N LEU A 82 -6.86 7.81 -1.50
CA LEU A 82 -6.80 7.80 -2.97
C LEU A 82 -7.78 8.81 -3.58
N GLN A 83 -8.92 9.06 -2.91
CA GLN A 83 -9.88 10.09 -3.30
C GLN A 83 -9.27 11.49 -3.24
N SER A 84 -8.64 11.86 -2.13
CA SER A 84 -8.11 13.21 -1.94
C SER A 84 -7.00 13.55 -2.93
N HIS A 85 -6.25 12.55 -3.38
CA HIS A 85 -5.28 12.73 -4.45
C HIS A 85 -5.91 12.83 -5.85
N TRP A 86 -7.11 12.29 -6.02
CA TRP A 86 -7.81 12.30 -7.32
C TRP A 86 -8.64 13.56 -7.52
N GLU A 87 -9.37 13.99 -6.50
CA GLU A 87 -10.34 15.07 -6.57
C GLU A 87 -9.65 16.41 -6.23
N PRO A 88 -9.54 17.36 -7.15
CA PRO A 88 -8.78 18.59 -6.94
C PRO A 88 -9.34 19.49 -5.84
N ASP A 89 -10.65 19.36 -5.56
CA ASP A 89 -11.34 20.15 -4.55
C ASP A 89 -11.33 19.53 -3.15
N VAL A 90 -10.76 18.31 -3.00
CA VAL A 90 -10.62 17.65 -1.70
C VAL A 90 -9.26 17.99 -1.11
N PRO A 91 -9.22 18.70 0.04
CA PRO A 91 -7.97 19.14 0.62
C PRO A 91 -7.13 17.94 1.11
N ILE A 92 -5.82 18.01 0.92
CA ILE A 92 -4.86 17.07 1.46
C ILE A 92 -4.14 17.73 2.63
N ASN A 93 -4.34 17.21 3.84
CA ASN A 93 -3.66 17.71 5.02
C ASN A 93 -2.13 17.51 4.90
N GLY A 94 -1.36 18.50 5.33
CA GLY A 94 0.11 18.43 5.28
C GLY A 94 0.69 18.39 3.86
N PHE A 95 -0.07 18.75 2.81
CA PHE A 95 0.36 18.64 1.42
C PHE A 95 1.68 19.39 1.16
N GLU A 96 1.76 20.64 1.57
CA GLU A 96 2.97 21.45 1.35
C GLU A 96 4.18 20.90 2.11
N GLN A 97 3.96 20.47 3.37
CA GLN A 97 5.03 19.93 4.21
C GLN A 97 5.59 18.62 3.65
N GLU A 98 4.70 17.70 3.21
CA GLU A 98 5.10 16.40 2.69
C GLU A 98 5.75 16.49 1.30
N ASN A 99 5.40 17.51 0.52
CA ASN A 99 5.84 17.64 -0.88
C ASN A 99 6.92 18.72 -1.09
N ALA A 100 7.40 19.41 -0.03
CA ALA A 100 8.49 20.38 -0.10
C ALA A 100 9.86 19.68 -0.27
N HIS A 101 10.05 18.94 -1.36
CA HIS A 101 11.29 18.24 -1.68
C HIS A 101 11.44 18.00 -3.20
N PRO A 102 12.65 17.79 -3.73
CA PRO A 102 12.91 17.71 -5.17
C PRO A 102 12.33 16.44 -5.85
N ARG A 103 11.84 15.45 -5.09
CA ARG A 103 11.22 14.24 -5.61
C ARG A 103 9.69 14.37 -5.73
N TYR A 104 9.11 15.50 -5.34
CA TYR A 104 7.70 15.76 -5.56
C TYR A 104 7.37 15.87 -7.05
N GLN A 105 6.24 15.32 -7.42
CA GLN A 105 5.57 15.55 -8.70
C GLN A 105 4.06 15.43 -8.50
N ASP A 106 3.31 16.33 -9.13
CA ASP A 106 1.85 16.23 -9.14
C ASP A 106 1.39 14.87 -9.64
N ALA A 107 0.43 14.26 -8.94
CA ALA A 107 0.02 12.88 -9.18
C ALA A 107 -0.61 12.67 -10.56
N HIS A 108 -1.48 13.59 -10.98
CA HIS A 108 -2.09 13.51 -12.30
C HIS A 108 -1.07 13.70 -13.42
N GLU A 109 -0.17 14.67 -13.28
CA GLU A 109 0.94 14.87 -14.22
C GLU A 109 1.85 13.64 -14.28
N ALA A 110 2.23 13.09 -13.12
CA ALA A 110 3.10 11.94 -13.03
C ALA A 110 2.48 10.74 -13.76
N VAL A 111 1.27 10.37 -13.41
CA VAL A 111 0.59 9.20 -13.95
C VAL A 111 0.30 9.37 -15.45
N ARG A 112 -0.16 10.56 -15.88
CA ARG A 112 -0.43 10.88 -17.30
C ARG A 112 0.82 10.99 -18.16
N SER A 113 1.98 11.20 -17.56
CA SER A 113 3.23 11.33 -18.32
C SER A 113 3.65 10.03 -19.04
N GLY A 114 3.14 8.87 -18.61
CA GLY A 114 3.56 7.56 -19.11
C GLY A 114 5.04 7.21 -18.84
N ARG A 115 5.73 7.99 -17.98
CA ARG A 115 7.18 7.81 -17.73
C ARG A 115 7.49 6.77 -16.67
N PHE A 116 6.52 6.40 -15.84
CA PHE A 116 6.72 5.48 -14.71
C PHE A 116 6.45 4.04 -15.10
N ASP A 117 7.39 3.17 -14.75
CA ASP A 117 7.29 1.72 -14.95
C ASP A 117 6.33 1.09 -13.93
N ALA A 118 6.24 1.71 -12.76
CA ALA A 118 5.37 1.28 -11.68
C ALA A 118 4.72 2.48 -10.98
N VAL A 119 3.46 2.31 -10.59
CA VAL A 119 2.69 3.22 -9.73
C VAL A 119 2.29 2.45 -8.48
N VAL A 120 2.70 2.94 -7.32
CA VAL A 120 2.36 2.38 -6.01
C VAL A 120 1.32 3.26 -5.36
N LEU A 121 0.15 2.71 -5.14
CA LEU A 121 -1.00 3.38 -4.53
C LEU A 121 -1.12 2.95 -3.07
N THR A 122 -1.25 3.91 -2.17
CA THR A 122 -1.38 3.66 -0.73
C THR A 122 -2.65 4.30 -0.22
N GLU A 123 -3.56 3.50 0.33
CA GLU A 123 -4.81 3.99 0.88
C GLU A 123 -4.64 4.33 2.37
N MET A 124 -5.49 5.24 2.87
CA MET A 124 -5.52 5.69 4.26
C MET A 124 -5.42 4.53 5.26
N VAL A 125 -4.77 4.78 6.41
CA VAL A 125 -4.47 3.75 7.43
C VAL A 125 -5.69 3.03 7.96
N GLU A 126 -6.79 3.75 8.30
CA GLU A 126 -8.01 3.07 8.70
C GLU A 126 -8.78 2.63 7.45
N ILE A 127 -8.40 1.47 6.96
CA ILE A 127 -8.93 0.91 5.71
C ILE A 127 -10.45 0.75 5.71
N ARG A 128 -11.06 0.47 6.86
CA ARG A 128 -12.53 0.33 6.99
C ARG A 128 -13.24 1.67 6.75
N GLU A 129 -12.65 2.76 7.25
CA GLU A 129 -13.17 4.12 7.04
C GLU A 129 -12.89 4.59 5.62
N ALA A 130 -11.72 4.30 5.08
CA ALA A 130 -11.35 4.59 3.71
C ALA A 130 -12.38 4.00 2.72
N ILE A 131 -12.72 2.73 2.88
CA ILE A 131 -13.72 2.05 2.06
C ILE A 131 -15.12 2.64 2.28
N LYS A 132 -15.49 2.90 3.53
CA LYS A 132 -16.85 3.32 3.90
C LYS A 132 -17.15 4.75 3.49
N TYR A 133 -16.20 5.67 3.64
CA TYR A 133 -16.46 7.11 3.53
C TYR A 133 -15.80 7.76 2.31
N PHE A 134 -14.77 7.12 1.72
CA PHE A 134 -13.97 7.71 0.66
C PHE A 134 -13.97 6.91 -0.65
N ASP A 135 -14.88 5.92 -0.77
CA ASP A 135 -15.08 5.13 -2.00
C ASP A 135 -13.76 4.59 -2.60
N SER A 136 -12.88 4.10 -1.74
CA SER A 136 -11.53 3.62 -2.10
C SER A 136 -11.51 2.69 -3.32
N PRO A 137 -12.45 1.75 -3.52
CA PRO A 137 -12.47 0.88 -4.70
C PRO A 137 -12.61 1.66 -6.01
N LYS A 138 -13.42 2.72 -6.03
CA LYS A 138 -13.57 3.61 -7.20
C LYS A 138 -12.25 4.28 -7.54
N TYR A 139 -11.57 4.85 -6.54
CA TYR A 139 -10.36 5.61 -6.76
C TYR A 139 -9.15 4.72 -7.06
N LEU A 140 -9.07 3.52 -6.47
CA LEU A 140 -8.11 2.50 -6.90
C LEU A 140 -8.26 2.19 -8.40
N ARG A 141 -9.49 1.95 -8.85
CA ARG A 141 -9.81 1.70 -10.26
C ARG A 141 -9.42 2.88 -11.15
N LEU A 142 -9.77 4.10 -10.75
CA LEU A 142 -9.49 5.30 -11.54
C LEU A 142 -7.98 5.51 -11.72
N TRP A 143 -7.18 5.43 -10.65
CA TRP A 143 -5.73 5.54 -10.72
C TRP A 143 -5.10 4.44 -11.57
N ALA A 144 -5.53 3.19 -11.40
CA ALA A 144 -5.00 2.06 -12.19
C ALA A 144 -5.33 2.21 -13.68
N ARG A 145 -6.55 2.61 -14.00
CA ARG A 145 -6.98 2.89 -15.38
C ARG A 145 -6.19 4.05 -15.98
N GLU A 146 -6.05 5.16 -15.26
CA GLU A 146 -5.31 6.33 -15.72
C GLU A 146 -3.86 5.98 -16.05
N ALA A 147 -3.18 5.25 -15.16
CA ALA A 147 -1.80 4.83 -15.38
C ALA A 147 -1.66 4.03 -16.68
N ARG A 148 -2.54 3.06 -16.91
CA ARG A 148 -2.46 2.18 -18.08
C ARG A 148 -3.05 2.78 -19.36
N THR A 149 -3.89 3.80 -19.26
CA THR A 149 -4.32 4.59 -20.43
C THR A 149 -3.14 5.29 -21.09
N HIS A 150 -2.23 5.82 -20.28
CA HIS A 150 -1.06 6.55 -20.78
C HIS A 150 0.17 5.67 -21.03
N ARG A 151 0.23 4.51 -20.36
CA ARG A 151 1.25 3.49 -20.58
C ARG A 151 0.71 2.10 -20.24
N PRO A 152 0.29 1.30 -21.21
CA PRO A 152 -0.39 0.01 -21.00
C PRO A 152 0.40 -1.01 -20.17
N ASP A 153 1.73 -0.99 -20.23
CA ASP A 153 2.63 -1.87 -19.49
C ASP A 153 2.98 -1.38 -18.06
N THR A 154 2.43 -0.24 -17.62
CA THR A 154 2.63 0.23 -16.25
C THR A 154 2.12 -0.79 -15.24
N ARG A 155 3.00 -1.22 -14.35
CA ARG A 155 2.65 -2.08 -13.21
C ARG A 155 2.02 -1.23 -12.12
N VAL A 156 0.83 -1.60 -11.68
CA VAL A 156 0.13 -0.88 -10.61
C VAL A 156 0.10 -1.77 -9.38
N TYR A 157 0.48 -1.19 -8.26
CA TYR A 157 0.57 -1.86 -6.97
C TYR A 157 -0.27 -1.15 -5.93
N LEU A 158 -0.89 -1.91 -5.04
CA LEU A 158 -1.52 -1.46 -3.81
C LEU A 158 -0.59 -1.81 -2.66
N TYR A 159 -0.13 -0.79 -1.94
CA TYR A 159 0.69 -0.96 -0.75
C TYR A 159 -0.22 -1.20 0.45
N GLU A 160 -0.32 -2.45 0.91
CA GLU A 160 -1.02 -2.85 2.12
C GLU A 160 -0.17 -2.49 3.33
N THR A 161 -0.77 -1.73 4.26
CA THR A 161 -0.12 -1.18 5.43
C THR A 161 -0.56 -1.89 6.72
N TRP A 162 -0.11 -1.38 7.86
CA TRP A 162 -0.43 -1.84 9.21
C TRP A 162 -1.40 -0.89 9.92
N HIS A 163 -1.75 -1.20 11.15
CA HIS A 163 -2.63 -0.43 12.01
C HIS A 163 -1.87 0.25 13.15
N GLN A 164 -2.58 1.00 14.00
CA GLN A 164 -1.99 1.59 15.20
C GLN A 164 -1.61 0.50 16.20
N LEU A 165 -0.47 0.64 16.88
CA LEU A 165 0.05 -0.33 17.85
C LEU A 165 -0.92 -0.62 19.01
N ASP A 166 -1.70 0.39 19.38
CA ASP A 166 -2.68 0.35 20.48
C ASP A 166 -4.11 0.08 20.01
N ASP A 167 -4.28 -0.43 18.79
CA ASP A 167 -5.58 -0.80 18.27
C ASP A 167 -6.31 -1.75 19.23
N ALA A 168 -7.55 -1.40 19.59
CA ALA A 168 -8.34 -2.12 20.57
C ALA A 168 -8.66 -3.57 20.19
N GLU A 169 -8.68 -3.90 18.90
CA GLU A 169 -8.85 -5.28 18.41
C GLU A 169 -7.53 -6.05 18.38
N GLY A 170 -6.41 -5.38 18.67
CA GLY A 170 -5.07 -5.93 18.64
C GLY A 170 -4.40 -5.79 17.27
N TRP A 171 -3.18 -5.25 17.27
CA TRP A 171 -2.43 -4.92 16.06
C TRP A 171 -2.26 -6.12 15.10
N LEU A 172 -1.78 -7.26 15.58
CA LEU A 172 -1.61 -8.47 14.76
C LEU A 172 -2.94 -9.00 14.23
N GLN A 173 -3.97 -8.99 15.09
CA GLN A 173 -5.30 -9.46 14.73
C GLN A 173 -5.93 -8.61 13.62
N ARG A 174 -5.70 -7.29 13.66
CA ARG A 174 -6.18 -6.37 12.63
C ARG A 174 -5.47 -6.62 11.30
N VAL A 175 -4.14 -6.70 11.31
CA VAL A 175 -3.37 -6.95 10.09
C VAL A 175 -3.81 -8.25 9.42
N ASP A 176 -3.98 -9.34 10.19
CA ASP A 176 -4.41 -10.63 9.63
C ASP A 176 -5.83 -10.60 9.05
N LYS A 177 -6.77 -10.05 9.82
CA LYS A 177 -8.19 -10.08 9.42
C LYS A 177 -8.48 -9.14 8.27
N ASP A 178 -7.84 -7.97 8.26
CA ASP A 178 -8.19 -6.91 7.33
C ASP A 178 -7.62 -7.16 5.94
N LEU A 179 -6.56 -7.98 5.78
CA LEU A 179 -6.05 -8.36 4.47
C LEU A 179 -7.14 -8.97 3.59
N GLY A 180 -7.66 -10.13 3.95
CA GLY A 180 -8.65 -10.85 3.14
C GLY A 180 -9.99 -10.11 3.04
N ARG A 181 -10.42 -9.51 4.15
CA ARG A 181 -11.75 -8.89 4.21
C ARG A 181 -11.79 -7.53 3.50
N TYR A 182 -10.87 -6.63 3.83
CA TYR A 182 -10.95 -5.24 3.37
C TYR A 182 -10.02 -4.95 2.21
N TRP A 183 -8.73 -5.30 2.30
CA TRP A 183 -7.78 -5.05 1.23
C TRP A 183 -8.11 -5.86 -0.04
N GLU A 184 -8.40 -7.15 0.12
CA GLU A 184 -8.73 -8.00 -1.02
C GLU A 184 -10.22 -7.95 -1.39
N GLY A 185 -11.11 -8.23 -0.44
CA GLY A 185 -12.54 -8.40 -0.71
C GLY A 185 -13.26 -7.10 -1.03
N GLU A 186 -13.00 -6.05 -0.24
CA GLU A 186 -13.68 -4.77 -0.41
C GLU A 186 -12.93 -3.84 -1.38
N LEU A 187 -11.62 -3.72 -1.28
CA LEU A 187 -10.86 -2.76 -2.09
C LEU A 187 -10.48 -3.33 -3.46
N LEU A 188 -9.72 -4.43 -3.52
CA LEU A 188 -9.27 -5.00 -4.78
C LEU A 188 -10.42 -5.61 -5.59
N ALA A 189 -11.22 -6.49 -5.00
CA ALA A 189 -12.26 -7.21 -5.72
C ALA A 189 -13.32 -6.26 -6.32
N LYS A 190 -13.67 -5.19 -5.61
CA LYS A 190 -14.59 -4.16 -6.12
C LYS A 190 -13.90 -3.22 -7.12
N GLY A 191 -12.69 -2.78 -6.82
CA GLY A 191 -11.92 -1.90 -7.72
C GLY A 191 -11.65 -2.53 -9.10
N LEU A 192 -11.42 -3.84 -9.15
CA LEU A 192 -11.15 -4.59 -10.38
C LEU A 192 -12.41 -5.12 -11.10
N ALA A 193 -13.57 -5.06 -10.46
CA ALA A 193 -14.80 -5.69 -10.96
C ALA A 193 -15.33 -5.12 -12.28
N HIS A 194 -14.89 -3.93 -12.68
CA HIS A 194 -15.33 -3.29 -13.93
C HIS A 194 -14.55 -3.77 -15.15
N GLY A 195 -13.39 -4.41 -14.97
CA GLY A 195 -12.56 -4.92 -16.06
C GLY A 195 -11.87 -3.84 -16.91
N ASP A 196 -11.88 -2.57 -16.47
CA ASP A 196 -11.35 -1.42 -17.22
C ASP A 196 -10.01 -0.88 -16.67
N THR A 197 -9.40 -1.58 -15.73
CA THR A 197 -8.09 -1.24 -15.17
C THR A 197 -6.92 -1.63 -16.08
N GLY A 198 -7.17 -2.33 -17.17
CA GLY A 198 -6.12 -2.80 -18.10
C GLY A 198 -5.24 -3.92 -17.55
N GLY A 199 -5.61 -4.53 -16.41
CA GLY A 199 -4.90 -5.63 -15.78
C GLY A 199 -5.03 -5.63 -14.26
N PRO A 200 -4.39 -6.59 -13.55
CA PRO A 200 -4.44 -6.68 -12.11
C PRO A 200 -3.72 -5.50 -11.43
N VAL A 201 -4.13 -5.19 -10.21
CA VAL A 201 -3.37 -4.38 -9.26
C VAL A 201 -2.71 -5.33 -8.29
N TYR A 202 -1.38 -5.39 -8.31
CA TYR A 202 -0.61 -6.26 -7.43
C TYR A 202 -0.54 -5.69 -6.02
N VAL A 203 -0.21 -6.53 -5.03
CA VAL A 203 -0.12 -6.10 -3.63
C VAL A 203 1.33 -6.10 -3.16
N ILE A 204 1.74 -5.03 -2.50
CA ILE A 204 2.95 -4.97 -1.67
C ILE A 204 2.50 -5.24 -0.23
N PRO A 205 2.69 -6.46 0.30
CA PRO A 205 2.07 -6.89 1.55
C PRO A 205 2.91 -6.50 2.77
N ALA A 206 3.15 -5.19 2.96
CA ALA A 206 4.07 -4.76 4.01
C ALA A 206 3.49 -4.92 5.42
N GLY A 207 2.19 -4.77 5.61
CA GLY A 207 1.53 -5.10 6.87
C GLY A 207 1.73 -6.57 7.23
N GLN A 208 1.57 -7.48 6.25
CA GLN A 208 1.79 -8.92 6.47
C GLN A 208 3.25 -9.25 6.78
N VAL A 209 4.20 -8.61 6.08
CA VAL A 209 5.63 -8.76 6.36
C VAL A 209 5.95 -8.28 7.77
N MET A 210 5.45 -7.10 8.15
CA MET A 210 5.61 -6.57 9.50
C MET A 210 5.04 -7.52 10.55
N ALA A 211 3.83 -8.04 10.34
CA ALA A 211 3.20 -8.98 11.26
C ALA A 211 4.00 -10.30 11.39
N ARG A 212 4.50 -10.82 10.27
CA ARG A 212 5.34 -12.02 10.25
C ARG A 212 6.66 -11.80 10.99
N PHE A 213 7.30 -10.66 10.75
CA PHE A 213 8.54 -10.29 11.43
C PHE A 213 8.33 -10.11 12.95
N VAL A 214 7.28 -9.39 13.34
CA VAL A 214 6.93 -9.18 14.75
C VAL A 214 6.68 -10.50 15.48
N ARG A 215 5.96 -11.45 14.88
CA ARG A 215 5.80 -12.78 15.47
C ARG A 215 7.12 -13.50 15.71
N ARG A 216 8.08 -13.35 14.80
CA ARG A 216 9.40 -13.93 14.96
C ARG A 216 10.24 -13.19 16.01
N LEU A 217 10.14 -11.87 16.03
CA LEU A 217 10.82 -11.00 16.98
C LEU A 217 10.38 -11.26 18.43
N GLU A 218 9.08 -11.44 18.65
CA GLU A 218 8.48 -11.58 19.98
C GLU A 218 8.51 -13.03 20.50
N GLN A 219 9.08 -13.97 19.74
CA GLN A 219 9.40 -15.31 20.24
C GLN A 219 10.70 -15.26 21.05
N ALA A 220 10.69 -15.85 22.27
CA ALA A 220 11.87 -15.91 23.12
C ALA A 220 13.03 -16.67 22.44
N PRO A 221 14.27 -16.20 22.53
CA PRO A 221 14.78 -15.07 23.31
C PRO A 221 14.71 -13.69 22.58
N GLY A 222 14.00 -13.53 21.48
CA GLY A 222 14.01 -12.32 20.66
C GLY A 222 15.11 -12.36 19.59
N LEU A 223 15.41 -11.20 19.03
CA LEU A 223 16.49 -11.01 18.07
C LEU A 223 17.57 -10.08 18.66
N PRO A 224 18.83 -10.20 18.23
CA PRO A 224 19.88 -9.30 18.68
C PRO A 224 19.49 -7.83 18.46
N GLY A 225 19.54 -7.03 19.54
CA GLY A 225 19.23 -5.61 19.51
C GLY A 225 17.77 -5.23 19.36
N LEU A 226 16.84 -6.22 19.26
CA LEU A 226 15.41 -6.01 19.11
C LEU A 226 14.63 -7.05 19.92
N SER A 227 13.62 -6.60 20.69
CA SER A 227 12.81 -7.46 21.55
C SER A 227 11.30 -7.28 21.41
N SER A 228 10.86 -6.14 20.89
CA SER A 228 9.44 -5.83 20.79
C SER A 228 9.10 -5.04 19.50
N ARG A 229 7.85 -5.14 19.08
CA ARG A 229 7.35 -4.40 17.91
C ARG A 229 7.45 -2.89 18.05
N SER A 230 7.34 -2.36 19.26
CA SER A 230 7.42 -0.91 19.48
C SER A 230 8.77 -0.30 19.08
N GLU A 231 9.82 -1.11 19.03
CA GLU A 231 11.15 -0.69 18.61
C GLU A 231 11.30 -0.49 17.08
N LEU A 232 10.26 -0.82 16.31
CA LEU A 232 10.17 -0.55 14.87
C LEU A 232 9.48 0.79 14.58
N PHE A 233 8.96 1.45 15.59
CA PHE A 233 8.19 2.69 15.48
C PHE A 233 8.94 3.88 16.08
N VAL A 234 8.56 5.07 15.64
CA VAL A 234 9.17 6.31 16.12
C VAL A 234 8.93 6.47 17.63
N ARG A 235 9.96 6.87 18.35
CA ARG A 235 9.84 7.42 19.70
C ARG A 235 9.97 8.93 19.60
N ASN A 236 8.95 9.63 20.08
CA ASN A 236 8.90 11.08 20.05
C ASN A 236 9.97 11.71 20.96
N PRO A 237 10.39 12.96 20.74
CA PRO A 237 11.39 13.63 21.57
C PRO A 237 11.02 13.75 23.04
N ASP A 238 9.73 13.73 23.38
CA ASP A 238 9.23 13.72 24.77
C ASP A 238 9.23 12.32 25.41
N GLY A 239 9.70 11.30 24.67
CA GLY A 239 9.77 9.91 25.10
C GLY A 239 8.50 9.10 24.89
N THR A 240 7.42 9.70 24.37
CA THR A 240 6.20 8.96 24.05
C THR A 240 6.39 8.08 22.81
N GLN A 241 5.61 7.00 22.72
CA GLN A 241 5.62 6.09 21.59
C GLN A 241 4.68 6.63 20.49
N ASP A 242 5.21 6.78 19.27
CA ASP A 242 4.34 6.94 18.10
C ASP A 242 3.74 5.57 17.75
N ASN A 243 2.43 5.53 17.62
CA ASN A 243 1.71 4.26 17.45
C ASN A 243 1.59 3.82 16.00
N ILE A 244 2.03 4.64 15.01
CA ILE A 244 1.77 4.34 13.61
C ILE A 244 2.98 4.54 12.69
N HIS A 245 3.83 5.55 12.95
CA HIS A 245 4.95 5.86 12.07
C HIS A 245 6.19 5.02 12.39
N LEU A 246 6.78 4.45 11.35
CA LEU A 246 7.98 3.64 11.47
C LEU A 246 9.23 4.49 11.64
N ASN A 247 10.15 4.01 12.47
CA ASN A 247 11.52 4.48 12.50
C ASN A 247 12.35 3.87 11.33
N ASP A 248 13.65 4.05 11.35
CA ASP A 248 14.52 3.57 10.26
C ASP A 248 14.51 2.04 10.14
N LEU A 249 14.41 1.30 11.24
CA LEU A 249 14.38 -0.17 11.22
C LEU A 249 13.08 -0.67 10.57
N GLY A 250 11.95 -0.07 10.91
CA GLY A 250 10.68 -0.37 10.27
C GLY A 250 10.66 0.04 8.80
N ASN A 251 11.18 1.22 8.46
CA ASN A 251 11.31 1.69 7.08
C ASN A 251 12.19 0.76 6.24
N TYR A 252 13.26 0.20 6.81
CA TYR A 252 14.10 -0.79 6.15
C TYR A 252 13.31 -2.04 5.75
N ILE A 253 12.51 -2.61 6.65
CA ILE A 253 11.66 -3.78 6.34
C ILE A 253 10.69 -3.46 5.18
N VAL A 254 10.07 -2.28 5.22
CA VAL A 254 9.14 -1.85 4.17
C VAL A 254 9.85 -1.63 2.84
N ALA A 255 11.02 -1.02 2.85
CA ALA A 255 11.84 -0.84 1.64
C ALA A 255 12.28 -2.18 1.03
N LEU A 256 12.68 -3.17 1.86
CA LEU A 256 12.95 -4.54 1.42
C LEU A 256 11.74 -5.20 0.79
N THR A 257 10.54 -4.97 1.35
CA THR A 257 9.28 -5.52 0.82
C THR A 257 8.98 -4.93 -0.56
N HIS A 258 9.11 -3.61 -0.70
CA HIS A 258 8.98 -2.94 -2.00
C HIS A 258 10.01 -3.47 -3.01
N TYR A 259 11.27 -3.61 -2.60
CA TYR A 259 12.31 -4.17 -3.45
C TYR A 259 11.94 -5.58 -3.94
N ALA A 260 11.57 -6.47 -3.03
CA ALA A 260 11.29 -7.86 -3.37
C ALA A 260 10.10 -8.00 -4.34
N VAL A 261 9.04 -7.17 -4.15
CA VAL A 261 7.86 -7.18 -5.02
C VAL A 261 8.13 -6.49 -6.36
N LEU A 262 8.71 -5.29 -6.36
CA LEU A 262 8.93 -4.50 -7.58
C LEU A 262 9.96 -5.13 -8.50
N TYR A 263 11.07 -5.62 -7.93
CA TYR A 263 12.17 -6.23 -8.69
C TYR A 263 12.07 -7.74 -8.81
N GLN A 264 11.18 -8.39 -8.03
CA GLN A 264 10.99 -9.83 -8.01
C GLN A 264 12.28 -10.60 -7.72
N ARG A 265 13.06 -10.03 -6.80
CA ARG A 265 14.37 -10.55 -6.41
C ARG A 265 14.41 -10.79 -4.91
N ASN A 266 15.11 -11.85 -4.55
CA ASN A 266 15.39 -12.17 -3.16
C ASN A 266 16.21 -11.06 -2.51
N PRO A 267 15.75 -10.42 -1.42
CA PRO A 267 16.47 -9.36 -0.76
C PRO A 267 17.60 -9.84 0.17
N VAL A 268 17.75 -11.15 0.35
CA VAL A 268 18.78 -11.71 1.25
C VAL A 268 20.18 -11.36 0.75
N GLY A 269 20.95 -10.73 1.64
CA GLY A 269 22.30 -10.28 1.34
C GLY A 269 22.40 -8.82 0.84
N LEU A 270 21.29 -8.10 0.74
CA LEU A 270 21.30 -6.68 0.45
C LEU A 270 21.91 -5.86 1.60
N PRO A 271 22.41 -4.65 1.32
CA PRO A 271 22.90 -3.74 2.34
C PRO A 271 21.83 -3.43 3.39
N PHE A 272 22.26 -3.26 4.64
CA PHE A 272 21.37 -2.86 5.75
C PHE A 272 21.81 -1.55 6.43
N ARG A 273 22.95 -1.00 6.05
CA ARG A 273 23.39 0.34 6.45
C ARG A 273 23.06 1.30 5.32
N LEU A 274 21.98 2.03 5.50
CA LEU A 274 21.42 2.91 4.48
C LEU A 274 21.40 4.36 4.98
N LYS A 275 20.98 5.25 4.09
CA LYS A 275 20.84 6.68 4.39
C LYS A 275 19.38 7.09 4.38
N ARG A 276 19.05 8.08 5.20
CA ARG A 276 17.77 8.81 5.17
C ARG A 276 17.71 9.74 3.95
N ALA A 277 16.53 10.28 3.71
CA ALA A 277 16.28 11.22 2.61
C ALA A 277 17.07 12.53 2.72
N ASP A 278 17.48 12.91 3.91
CA ASP A 278 18.36 14.07 4.16
C ASP A 278 19.85 13.78 3.99
N GLY A 279 20.22 12.56 3.63
CA GLY A 279 21.59 12.10 3.42
C GLY A 279 22.32 11.65 4.69
N THR A 280 21.70 11.76 5.86
CA THR A 280 22.27 11.24 7.12
C THR A 280 22.20 9.72 7.17
N ASP A 281 23.04 9.11 7.99
CA ASP A 281 23.01 7.66 8.17
C ASP A 281 21.74 7.26 8.95
N ALA A 282 21.03 6.27 8.43
CA ALA A 282 19.89 5.67 9.11
C ALA A 282 20.36 4.73 10.22
N ASP A 283 19.55 4.63 11.28
CA ASP A 283 19.75 3.57 12.26
C ASP A 283 19.59 2.22 11.59
N SER A 284 20.49 1.30 11.86
CA SER A 284 20.52 0.00 11.20
C SER A 284 20.41 -1.15 12.21
N PRO A 285 19.76 -2.27 11.84
CA PRO A 285 19.81 -3.48 12.64
C PRO A 285 21.24 -4.03 12.65
N ASP A 286 21.55 -4.93 13.58
CA ASP A 286 22.74 -5.76 13.41
C ASP A 286 22.58 -6.75 12.22
N GLU A 287 23.69 -7.35 11.80
CA GLU A 287 23.73 -8.21 10.62
C GLU A 287 22.80 -9.42 10.73
N ALA A 288 22.71 -10.04 11.90
CA ALA A 288 21.87 -11.22 12.13
C ALA A 288 20.38 -10.85 12.05
N THR A 289 20.00 -9.74 12.66
CA THR A 289 18.63 -9.21 12.59
C THR A 289 18.27 -8.74 11.19
N ALA A 290 19.19 -8.05 10.48
CA ALA A 290 19.00 -7.69 9.08
C ALA A 290 18.73 -8.92 8.21
N ARG A 291 19.48 -9.99 8.42
CA ARG A 291 19.29 -11.25 7.72
C ARG A 291 17.90 -11.83 7.94
N VAL A 292 17.42 -11.85 9.19
CA VAL A 292 16.07 -12.30 9.52
C VAL A 292 15.00 -11.44 8.85
N MET A 293 15.15 -10.12 8.85
CA MET A 293 14.25 -9.20 8.14
C MET A 293 14.14 -9.54 6.65
N GLN A 294 15.29 -9.73 5.99
CA GLN A 294 15.38 -10.09 4.57
C GLN A 294 14.72 -11.44 4.26
N GLU A 295 14.96 -12.44 5.11
CA GLU A 295 14.38 -13.79 4.96
C GLU A 295 12.87 -13.79 5.14
N VAL A 296 12.35 -13.06 6.13
CA VAL A 296 10.91 -12.88 6.37
C VAL A 296 10.24 -12.18 5.20
N VAL A 297 10.84 -11.12 4.68
CA VAL A 297 10.33 -10.44 3.47
C VAL A 297 10.19 -11.43 2.33
N TRP A 298 11.25 -12.19 2.03
CA TRP A 298 11.21 -13.14 0.92
C TRP A 298 10.21 -14.27 1.14
N GLU A 299 10.10 -14.77 2.37
CA GLU A 299 9.10 -15.78 2.75
C GLU A 299 7.68 -15.26 2.41
N VAL A 300 7.31 -14.11 2.94
CA VAL A 300 5.94 -13.57 2.76
C VAL A 300 5.66 -13.23 1.30
N VAL A 301 6.58 -12.55 0.63
CA VAL A 301 6.40 -12.12 -0.76
C VAL A 301 6.23 -13.29 -1.73
N THR A 302 6.91 -14.42 -1.48
CA THR A 302 6.83 -15.64 -2.31
C THR A 302 5.76 -16.63 -1.87
N THR A 303 5.03 -16.37 -0.80
CA THR A 303 3.88 -17.17 -0.35
C THR A 303 2.54 -16.47 -0.52
N TYR A 304 2.55 -15.13 -0.62
CA TYR A 304 1.34 -14.37 -0.84
C TYR A 304 1.06 -14.20 -2.35
N PRO A 305 -0.06 -14.75 -2.86
CA PRO A 305 -0.23 -14.91 -4.31
C PRO A 305 -0.40 -13.61 -5.10
N LYS A 306 -0.82 -12.50 -4.46
CA LYS A 306 -1.15 -11.26 -5.18
C LYS A 306 0.03 -10.28 -5.37
N THR A 307 1.25 -10.71 -5.03
CA THR A 307 2.48 -9.92 -5.25
C THR A 307 2.92 -9.83 -6.70
N GLY A 308 2.49 -10.77 -7.54
CA GLY A 308 3.04 -10.97 -8.87
C GLY A 308 4.40 -11.66 -8.91
N VAL A 309 5.00 -11.96 -7.75
CA VAL A 309 6.25 -12.72 -7.65
C VAL A 309 5.96 -14.22 -7.80
N ALA A 310 6.86 -14.95 -8.46
CA ALA A 310 6.74 -16.38 -8.57
C ALA A 310 6.69 -17.05 -7.19
N GLN A 311 5.63 -17.84 -6.97
CA GLN A 311 5.43 -18.51 -5.68
C GLN A 311 6.48 -19.61 -5.48
N ARG A 312 6.88 -19.84 -4.23
CA ARG A 312 7.67 -21.01 -3.87
C ARG A 312 6.80 -22.25 -4.02
N PRO A 313 7.37 -23.37 -4.51
CA PRO A 313 6.68 -24.63 -4.56
C PRO A 313 6.34 -25.18 -3.17
#